data_f31d93621468b9bc52caf41d60fe8949
#
_entry.id   f31d93621468b9bc52caf41d60fe8949
#
_cell.length_a   1.000
_cell.length_b   1.000
_cell.length_c   1.000
_cell.angle_alpha   90.00
_cell.angle_beta   90.00
_cell.angle_gamma   90.00
#
_symmetry.space_group_name_H-M   'P 1'
#
loop_
_entity.id
_entity.type
_entity.pdbx_description
1 polymer ?
#
loop_
_entity_poly.entity_id
_entity_poly.type
_entity_poly.pdbx_seq_one_letter_code
_entity_poly.pdbx_strand_id
1 'polypeptide(L)'
;RNGDEPMMRVLAAAGADATKSNRFGVTPLMAAACLDYYEGETAGPFSGVPEPQRLEAVKLALALGNQINARTTFGDYKMIGTPETTLLRYPDNFQDLVDLGTGDPRFAEMTALHGAVICNQPSIVKYLIEQGAEVNARNRLGWTPLMISGGLYIANAHKTSPGSAQILREALAAQGLNRR
;
A
#
# COMPACT_ATOMS: atom_id res chain seq x y z
N ARG A 1 12.39 8.56 -1.22
CA ARG A 1 11.07 8.54 -0.57
C ARG A 1 10.01 8.67 -1.65
N ASN A 2 8.94 7.93 -1.61
CA ASN A 2 7.71 8.18 -2.37
C ASN A 2 7.78 8.09 -3.90
N GLY A 3 8.47 7.10 -4.44
CA GLY A 3 8.52 6.92 -5.88
C GLY A 3 9.46 7.88 -6.61
N ASP A 4 10.50 8.31 -5.93
CA ASP A 4 11.62 9.03 -6.55
C ASP A 4 12.49 8.03 -7.33
N GLU A 5 12.11 7.77 -8.57
CA GLU A 5 12.76 6.82 -9.44
C GLU A 5 14.24 7.19 -9.69
N PRO A 6 14.62 8.45 -9.96
CA PRO A 6 16.01 8.83 -10.10
C PRO A 6 16.87 8.49 -8.87
N MET A 7 16.36 8.76 -7.66
CA MET A 7 17.07 8.41 -6.43
C MET A 7 17.20 6.89 -6.26
N MET A 8 16.17 6.12 -6.61
CA MET A 8 16.23 4.66 -6.55
C MET A 8 17.33 4.12 -7.48
N ARG A 9 17.52 4.68 -8.68
CA ARG A 9 18.63 4.30 -9.59
C ARG A 9 19.99 4.61 -9.00
N VAL A 10 20.16 5.80 -8.42
CA VAL A 10 21.42 6.19 -7.79
C VAL A 10 21.79 5.26 -6.66
N LEU A 11 20.82 4.94 -5.78
CA LEU A 11 21.05 4.04 -4.65
C LEU A 11 21.38 2.61 -5.12
N ALA A 12 20.63 2.09 -6.10
CA ALA A 12 20.89 0.76 -6.66
C ALA A 12 22.28 0.70 -7.33
N ALA A 13 22.66 1.72 -8.10
CA ALA A 13 23.96 1.81 -8.72
C ALA A 13 25.11 1.90 -7.69
N ALA A 14 24.83 2.48 -6.51
CA ALA A 14 25.78 2.53 -5.39
C ALA A 14 25.82 1.22 -4.58
N GLY A 15 25.12 0.17 -5.00
CA GLY A 15 25.12 -1.14 -4.34
C GLY A 15 24.16 -1.28 -3.15
N ALA A 16 23.20 -0.38 -3.01
CA ALA A 16 22.15 -0.55 -2.00
C ALA A 16 21.27 -1.76 -2.33
N ASP A 17 20.89 -2.52 -1.30
CA ASP A 17 19.92 -3.60 -1.46
C ASP A 17 18.53 -3.03 -1.77
N ALA A 18 18.16 -3.11 -3.04
CA ALA A 18 16.92 -2.57 -3.58
C ALA A 18 15.68 -3.40 -3.20
N THR A 19 15.84 -4.53 -2.48
CA THR A 19 14.74 -5.39 -2.03
C THR A 19 14.49 -5.28 -0.54
N LYS A 20 15.38 -4.60 0.18
CA LYS A 20 15.32 -4.51 1.65
C LYS A 20 14.11 -3.70 2.12
N SER A 21 13.29 -4.33 2.93
CA SER A 21 12.17 -3.65 3.59
C SER A 21 12.62 -2.85 4.82
N ASN A 22 11.80 -1.89 5.20
CA ASN A 22 11.94 -1.22 6.50
C ASN A 22 11.45 -2.13 7.65
N ARG A 23 11.48 -1.61 8.90
CA ARG A 23 11.06 -2.36 10.09
C ARG A 23 9.59 -2.81 10.08
N PHE A 24 8.77 -2.23 9.22
CA PHE A 24 7.35 -2.57 9.06
C PHE A 24 7.09 -3.47 7.86
N GLY A 25 8.13 -4.02 7.24
CA GLY A 25 8.01 -4.86 6.06
C GLY A 25 7.66 -4.09 4.78
N VAL A 26 7.69 -2.74 4.80
CA VAL A 26 7.45 -1.93 3.61
C VAL A 26 8.65 -2.02 2.70
N THR A 27 8.46 -2.61 1.53
CA THR A 27 9.48 -2.74 0.49
C THR A 27 9.57 -1.48 -0.38
N PRO A 28 10.65 -1.29 -1.14
CA PRO A 28 10.74 -0.20 -2.13
C PRO A 28 9.58 -0.19 -3.12
N LEU A 29 9.09 -1.35 -3.55
CA LEU A 29 7.91 -1.47 -4.40
C LEU A 29 6.65 -0.91 -3.73
N MET A 30 6.42 -1.28 -2.47
CA MET A 30 5.28 -0.78 -1.70
C MET A 30 5.35 0.73 -1.52
N ALA A 31 6.53 1.26 -1.18
CA ALA A 31 6.75 2.71 -1.04
C ALA A 31 6.51 3.45 -2.36
N ALA A 32 6.98 2.91 -3.49
CA ALA A 32 6.70 3.45 -4.81
C ALA A 32 5.21 3.43 -5.15
N ALA A 33 4.49 2.37 -4.75
CA ALA A 33 3.04 2.23 -4.89
C ALA A 33 2.25 2.97 -3.80
N CYS A 34 2.89 3.88 -3.06
CA CYS A 34 2.25 4.73 -2.06
C CYS A 34 1.89 4.06 -0.72
N LEU A 35 2.44 2.91 -0.41
CA LEU A 35 2.27 2.27 0.87
C LEU A 35 3.46 2.62 1.77
N ASP A 36 3.44 3.79 2.37
CA ASP A 36 4.43 4.20 3.38
C ASP A 36 3.69 4.45 4.71
N TYR A 37 4.22 3.88 5.78
CA TYR A 37 3.66 4.01 7.12
C TYR A 37 3.48 5.48 7.55
N TYR A 38 4.45 6.33 7.22
CA TYR A 38 4.44 7.74 7.63
C TYR A 38 3.50 8.60 6.79
N GLU A 39 3.24 8.18 5.57
CA GLU A 39 2.56 8.97 4.56
C GLU A 39 1.28 8.32 4.06
N GLY A 40 0.94 7.14 4.55
CA GLY A 40 -0.36 6.53 4.34
C GLY A 40 -1.49 7.48 4.74
N GLU A 41 -1.22 8.35 5.69
CA GLU A 41 -2.14 9.40 6.12
C GLU A 41 -2.05 10.66 5.25
N THR A 42 -0.89 10.97 4.73
CA THR A 42 -0.62 12.20 3.97
C THR A 42 -0.28 11.98 2.51
N ALA A 43 -0.04 10.74 2.12
CA ALA A 43 0.31 10.35 0.76
C ALA A 43 -0.88 10.38 -0.22
N GLY A 44 -1.83 11.24 0.04
CA GLY A 44 -2.76 11.69 -0.99
C GLY A 44 -2.03 12.43 -2.10
N PRO A 45 -2.76 13.14 -2.94
CA PRO A 45 -2.20 13.93 -4.05
C PRO A 45 -1.16 14.98 -3.62
N PHE A 46 -0.90 15.10 -2.33
CA PHE A 46 0.05 16.06 -1.74
C PHE A 46 1.51 15.60 -1.72
N SER A 47 1.82 14.36 -2.07
CA SER A 47 3.22 13.86 -2.07
C SER A 47 4.10 14.46 -3.17
N GLY A 48 3.54 15.29 -4.03
CA GLY A 48 4.28 16.03 -5.06
C GLY A 48 4.80 15.20 -6.23
N VAL A 49 4.76 13.88 -6.16
CA VAL A 49 5.22 12.98 -7.25
C VAL A 49 4.03 12.56 -8.11
N PRO A 50 3.99 12.95 -9.39
CA PRO A 50 2.91 12.57 -10.30
C PRO A 50 2.83 11.06 -10.51
N GLU A 51 1.62 10.52 -10.73
CA GLU A 51 1.39 9.10 -10.95
C GLU A 51 2.29 8.49 -12.06
N PRO A 52 2.51 9.13 -13.22
CA PRO A 52 3.41 8.58 -14.23
C PRO A 52 4.84 8.34 -13.73
N GLN A 53 5.37 9.25 -12.92
CA GLN A 53 6.72 9.12 -12.33
C GLN A 53 6.74 8.00 -11.29
N ARG A 54 5.68 7.86 -10.48
CA ARG A 54 5.54 6.74 -9.55
C ARG A 54 5.46 5.40 -10.28
N LEU A 55 4.78 5.35 -11.41
CA LEU A 55 4.71 4.13 -12.22
C LEU A 55 6.10 3.70 -12.69
N GLU A 56 6.97 4.62 -13.07
CA GLU A 56 8.36 4.28 -13.42
C GLU A 56 9.14 3.75 -12.21
N ALA A 57 8.93 4.31 -11.02
CA ALA A 57 9.52 3.79 -9.79
C ALA A 57 9.00 2.38 -9.45
N VAL A 58 7.71 2.10 -9.65
CA VAL A 58 7.13 0.77 -9.48
C VAL A 58 7.75 -0.24 -10.45
N LYS A 59 7.87 0.14 -11.72
CA LYS A 59 8.53 -0.69 -12.75
C LYS A 59 9.98 -1.00 -12.36
N LEU A 60 10.72 0.02 -11.95
CA LEU A 60 12.09 -0.13 -11.50
C LEU A 60 12.20 -1.05 -10.29
N ALA A 61 11.35 -0.89 -9.28
CA ALA A 61 11.37 -1.74 -8.09
C ALA A 61 11.15 -3.22 -8.44
N LEU A 62 10.20 -3.52 -9.35
CA LEU A 62 9.98 -4.88 -9.83
C LEU A 62 11.18 -5.40 -10.62
N ALA A 63 11.78 -4.60 -11.50
CA ALA A 63 12.98 -4.97 -12.25
C ALA A 63 14.20 -5.24 -11.35
N LEU A 64 14.26 -4.58 -10.19
CA LEU A 64 15.28 -4.80 -9.16
C LEU A 64 14.98 -5.98 -8.22
N GLY A 65 13.93 -6.78 -8.49
CA GLY A 65 13.67 -8.03 -7.81
C GLY A 65 12.71 -7.94 -6.61
N ASN A 66 12.01 -6.82 -6.42
CA ASN A 66 11.00 -6.75 -5.37
C ASN A 66 9.87 -7.75 -5.63
N GLN A 67 9.44 -8.45 -4.58
CA GLN A 67 8.33 -9.40 -4.66
C GLN A 67 6.99 -8.67 -4.74
N ILE A 68 6.23 -8.93 -5.81
CA ILE A 68 4.99 -8.19 -6.11
C ILE A 68 3.90 -8.37 -5.05
N ASN A 69 3.83 -9.56 -4.44
CA ASN A 69 2.86 -9.91 -3.41
C ASN A 69 3.45 -9.91 -1.99
N ALA A 70 4.62 -9.27 -1.80
CA ALA A 70 5.16 -9.05 -0.46
C ALA A 70 4.12 -8.35 0.42
N ARG A 71 4.18 -8.61 1.73
CA ARG A 71 3.23 -8.09 2.71
C ARG A 71 3.95 -7.30 3.78
N THR A 72 3.33 -6.25 4.25
CA THR A 72 3.81 -5.50 5.40
C THR A 72 3.71 -6.34 6.67
N THR A 73 4.63 -6.12 7.59
CA THR A 73 4.75 -6.88 8.84
C THR A 73 4.55 -5.99 10.06
N PHE A 74 3.59 -5.11 10.06
CA PHE A 74 3.36 -4.26 11.23
C PHE A 74 3.22 -5.11 12.50
N GLY A 75 4.32 -5.53 13.04
CA GLY A 75 4.63 -6.14 14.32
C GLY A 75 3.63 -7.06 15.02
N ASP A 76 4.06 -7.64 16.12
CA ASP A 76 3.18 -8.38 17.04
C ASP A 76 2.27 -7.40 17.79
N TYR A 77 1.10 -7.25 17.26
CA TYR A 77 0.12 -6.28 17.59
C TYR A 77 -0.74 -6.75 18.75
N LYS A 78 -0.65 -6.12 19.88
CA LYS A 78 -1.74 -6.15 20.84
C LYS A 78 -2.76 -5.11 20.41
N MET A 79 -3.87 -5.55 19.83
CA MET A 79 -5.02 -4.68 19.64
C MET A 79 -5.49 -4.18 21.01
N ILE A 80 -5.38 -2.89 21.25
CA ILE A 80 -5.96 -2.25 22.41
C ILE A 80 -7.37 -1.85 22.02
N GLY A 81 -8.37 -2.57 22.53
CA GLY A 81 -9.78 -2.34 22.21
C GLY A 81 -10.44 -3.44 21.38
N THR A 82 -11.70 -3.26 21.02
CA THR A 82 -12.42 -4.15 20.11
C THR A 82 -12.10 -3.79 18.67
N PRO A 83 -12.30 -4.71 17.68
CA PRO A 83 -12.13 -4.38 16.27
C PRO A 83 -12.90 -3.13 15.84
N GLU A 84 -14.08 -2.92 16.40
CA GLU A 84 -14.93 -1.77 16.11
C GLU A 84 -14.35 -0.48 16.69
N THR A 85 -13.84 -0.51 17.91
CA THR A 85 -13.23 0.67 18.56
C THR A 85 -11.87 1.00 17.97
N THR A 86 -11.10 0.01 17.53
CA THR A 86 -9.81 0.23 16.86
C THR A 86 -9.99 0.89 15.49
N LEU A 87 -11.07 0.55 14.79
CA LEU A 87 -11.40 1.14 13.49
C LEU A 87 -11.90 2.60 13.62
N LEU A 88 -12.51 2.94 14.74
CA LEU A 88 -13.09 4.26 14.98
C LEU A 88 -12.16 5.19 15.77
N ARG A 89 -11.19 4.64 16.46
CA ARG A 89 -10.26 5.42 17.26
C ARG A 89 -9.04 5.77 16.46
N TYR A 90 -8.99 6.98 16.02
CA TYR A 90 -7.75 7.61 15.63
C TYR A 90 -6.83 7.63 16.87
N PRO A 91 -5.58 7.22 16.79
CA PRO A 91 -4.69 7.43 17.92
C PRO A 91 -4.60 8.94 18.15
N ASP A 92 -5.03 9.35 19.34
CA ASP A 92 -5.01 10.77 19.75
C ASP A 92 -3.57 11.33 19.75
N ASN A 93 -2.59 10.41 19.68
CA ASN A 93 -1.19 10.75 19.67
C ASN A 93 -0.40 9.74 18.81
N PHE A 94 0.21 10.25 17.74
CA PHE A 94 1.09 9.48 16.87
C PHE A 94 2.29 8.88 17.66
N GLN A 95 2.75 9.56 18.70
CA GLN A 95 3.85 9.12 19.54
C GLN A 95 3.53 7.79 20.23
N ASP A 96 2.29 7.58 20.64
CA ASP A 96 1.86 6.33 21.29
C ASP A 96 2.01 5.12 20.35
N LEU A 97 1.79 5.28 19.07
CA LEU A 97 2.02 4.23 18.06
C LEU A 97 3.51 3.97 17.85
N VAL A 98 4.32 5.01 17.86
CA VAL A 98 5.77 4.90 17.68
C VAL A 98 6.42 4.27 18.91
N ASP A 99 6.02 4.67 20.10
CA ASP A 99 6.57 4.19 21.36
C ASP A 99 6.19 2.73 21.64
N LEU A 100 5.01 2.31 21.22
CA LEU A 100 4.59 0.90 21.26
C LEU A 100 5.31 0.03 20.21
N GLY A 101 6.00 0.63 19.26
CA GLY A 101 6.72 -0.07 18.17
C GLY A 101 5.83 -0.85 17.23
N THR A 102 4.51 -0.63 17.28
CA THR A 102 3.51 -1.51 16.71
C THR A 102 2.98 -1.05 15.34
N GLY A 103 3.06 0.23 15.04
CA GLY A 103 2.44 0.73 13.81
C GLY A 103 0.91 0.62 13.78
N ASP A 104 0.28 1.07 12.71
CA ASP A 104 -1.17 1.04 12.55
C ASP A 104 -1.64 -0.33 11.98
N PRO A 105 -2.58 -1.05 12.65
CA PRO A 105 -3.08 -2.36 12.23
C PRO A 105 -3.71 -2.36 10.84
N ARG A 106 -4.26 -1.23 10.45
CA ARG A 106 -4.90 -1.09 9.16
C ARG A 106 -3.94 -1.35 8.01
N PHE A 107 -2.64 -1.12 8.24
CA PHE A 107 -1.59 -1.35 7.25
C PHE A 107 -0.91 -2.73 7.36
N ALA A 108 -1.30 -3.55 8.34
CA ALA A 108 -0.73 -4.88 8.50
C ALA A 108 -1.16 -5.84 7.38
N GLU A 109 -0.20 -6.59 6.82
CA GLU A 109 -0.40 -7.54 5.72
C GLU A 109 -0.89 -6.90 4.41
N MET A 110 -0.69 -5.60 4.23
CA MET A 110 -0.95 -4.93 2.96
C MET A 110 0.10 -5.27 1.90
N THR A 111 -0.31 -5.24 0.64
CA THR A 111 0.54 -5.39 -0.54
C THR A 111 0.70 -4.06 -1.27
N ALA A 112 1.60 -3.99 -2.25
CA ALA A 112 1.76 -2.81 -3.11
C ALA A 112 0.43 -2.42 -3.80
N LEU A 113 -0.41 -3.41 -4.16
CA LEU A 113 -1.71 -3.15 -4.78
C LEU A 113 -2.66 -2.38 -3.84
N HIS A 114 -2.67 -2.70 -2.55
CA HIS A 114 -3.43 -1.93 -1.56
C HIS A 114 -2.96 -0.46 -1.53
N GLY A 115 -1.65 -0.22 -1.53
CA GLY A 115 -1.09 1.13 -1.54
C GLY A 115 -1.50 1.95 -2.77
N ALA A 116 -1.40 1.37 -3.95
CA ALA A 116 -1.81 2.02 -5.19
C ALA A 116 -3.29 2.43 -5.19
N VAL A 117 -4.15 1.60 -4.56
CA VAL A 117 -5.58 1.91 -4.43
C VAL A 117 -5.83 3.03 -3.41
N ILE A 118 -5.16 3.00 -2.26
CA ILE A 118 -5.26 4.05 -1.22
C ILE A 118 -4.98 5.43 -1.81
N CYS A 119 -3.97 5.53 -2.67
CA CYS A 119 -3.56 6.79 -3.29
C CYS A 119 -4.26 7.07 -4.62
N ASN A 120 -5.29 6.31 -4.98
CA ASN A 120 -6.05 6.50 -6.22
C ASN A 120 -5.14 6.58 -7.46
N GLN A 121 -4.33 5.55 -7.68
CA GLN A 121 -3.37 5.47 -8.79
C GLN A 121 -3.76 4.37 -9.79
N PRO A 122 -4.77 4.58 -10.62
CA PRO A 122 -5.34 3.54 -11.47
C PRO A 122 -4.36 2.94 -12.49
N SER A 123 -3.40 3.70 -13.00
CA SER A 123 -2.39 3.15 -13.93
C SER A 123 -1.42 2.20 -13.22
N ILE A 124 -1.07 2.48 -11.96
CA ILE A 124 -0.25 1.58 -11.14
C ILE A 124 -1.05 0.33 -10.76
N VAL A 125 -2.32 0.49 -10.38
CA VAL A 125 -3.23 -0.65 -10.11
C VAL A 125 -3.28 -1.59 -11.31
N LYS A 126 -3.53 -1.04 -12.50
CA LYS A 126 -3.56 -1.83 -13.74
C LYS A 126 -2.23 -2.54 -13.97
N TYR A 127 -1.12 -1.82 -13.90
CA TYR A 127 0.20 -2.39 -14.12
C TYR A 127 0.53 -3.52 -13.13
N LEU A 128 0.28 -3.32 -11.82
CA LEU A 128 0.53 -4.36 -10.82
C LEU A 128 -0.29 -5.63 -11.09
N ILE A 129 -1.56 -5.49 -11.51
CA ILE A 129 -2.40 -6.64 -11.89
C ILE A 129 -1.81 -7.37 -13.09
N GLU A 130 -1.39 -6.64 -14.12
CA GLU A 130 -0.73 -7.21 -15.31
C GLU A 130 0.58 -7.95 -14.97
N GLN A 131 1.29 -7.53 -13.92
CA GLN A 131 2.49 -8.19 -13.42
C GLN A 131 2.22 -9.33 -12.44
N GLY A 132 0.96 -9.70 -12.18
CA GLY A 132 0.59 -10.83 -11.35
C GLY A 132 0.33 -10.49 -9.88
N ALA A 133 -0.05 -9.26 -9.56
CA ALA A 133 -0.51 -8.92 -8.23
C ALA A 133 -1.78 -9.69 -7.86
N GLU A 134 -1.84 -10.18 -6.61
CA GLU A 134 -3.01 -10.85 -6.06
C GLU A 134 -4.17 -9.87 -5.89
N VAL A 135 -5.12 -9.88 -6.84
CA VAL A 135 -6.21 -8.90 -6.94
C VAL A 135 -7.12 -8.92 -5.71
N ASN A 136 -7.29 -10.10 -5.10
CA ASN A 136 -8.13 -10.31 -3.92
C ASN A 136 -7.32 -10.49 -2.63
N ALA A 137 -6.09 -9.99 -2.59
CA ALA A 137 -5.26 -10.01 -1.39
C ALA A 137 -6.03 -9.39 -0.21
N ARG A 138 -5.92 -10.01 0.97
CA ARG A 138 -6.55 -9.50 2.19
C ARG A 138 -5.47 -9.03 3.15
N ASN A 139 -5.65 -7.85 3.71
CA ASN A 139 -4.85 -7.40 4.84
C ASN A 139 -5.31 -8.10 6.14
N ARG A 140 -4.67 -7.78 7.26
CA ARG A 140 -4.98 -8.38 8.56
C ARG A 140 -6.43 -8.16 9.02
N LEU A 141 -7.08 -7.09 8.60
CA LEU A 141 -8.48 -6.80 8.88
C LEU A 141 -9.44 -7.45 7.88
N GLY A 142 -8.92 -8.24 6.93
CA GLY A 142 -9.71 -8.86 5.88
C GLY A 142 -10.07 -7.93 4.72
N TRP A 143 -9.54 -6.71 4.69
CA TRP A 143 -9.83 -5.74 3.64
C TRP A 143 -9.09 -6.10 2.36
N THR A 144 -9.82 -6.05 1.25
CA THR A 144 -9.26 -6.23 -0.09
C THR A 144 -9.03 -4.87 -0.77
N PRO A 145 -8.19 -4.81 -1.83
CA PRO A 145 -8.04 -3.60 -2.62
C PRO A 145 -9.38 -3.04 -3.12
N LEU A 146 -10.33 -3.91 -3.52
CA LEU A 146 -11.65 -3.47 -3.96
C LEU A 146 -12.47 -2.84 -2.82
N MET A 147 -12.43 -3.39 -1.61
CA MET A 147 -13.10 -2.80 -0.44
C MET A 147 -12.52 -1.42 -0.12
N ILE A 148 -11.19 -1.28 -0.16
CA ILE A 148 -10.50 0.00 0.06
C ILE A 148 -10.89 1.02 -1.00
N SER A 149 -11.01 0.61 -2.27
CA SER A 149 -11.43 1.51 -3.36
C SER A 149 -12.84 2.08 -3.17
N GLY A 150 -13.68 1.40 -2.41
CA GLY A 150 -15.02 1.83 -2.02
C GLY A 150 -15.05 2.89 -0.92
N GLY A 151 -13.90 3.25 -0.34
CA GLY A 151 -13.80 4.28 0.69
C GLY A 151 -13.77 3.74 2.12
N LEU A 152 -13.27 2.52 2.34
CA LEU A 152 -12.95 2.10 3.69
C LEU A 152 -12.01 3.11 4.34
N TYR A 153 -12.30 3.43 5.59
CA TYR A 153 -11.53 4.41 6.34
C TYR A 153 -10.11 3.91 6.58
N ILE A 154 -9.19 4.53 5.86
CA ILE A 154 -7.75 4.42 6.09
C ILE A 154 -7.24 5.83 6.31
N ALA A 155 -6.66 6.09 7.46
CA ALA A 155 -6.25 7.43 7.89
C ALA A 155 -7.44 8.41 8.07
N ASN A 156 -7.20 9.70 8.01
CA ASN A 156 -8.15 10.77 8.33
C ASN A 156 -9.21 11.08 7.27
N ALA A 157 -9.28 10.31 6.19
CA ALA A 157 -10.20 10.62 5.11
C ALA A 157 -10.76 9.38 4.43
N HIS A 158 -12.07 9.39 4.19
CA HIS A 158 -12.69 8.45 3.26
C HIS A 158 -12.26 8.83 1.84
N LYS A 159 -11.34 8.08 1.28
CA LYS A 159 -10.91 8.28 -0.11
C LYS A 159 -11.49 7.15 -0.96
N THR A 160 -12.37 7.51 -1.87
CA THR A 160 -12.83 6.58 -2.90
C THR A 160 -11.88 6.62 -4.09
N SER A 161 -11.73 5.49 -4.75
CA SER A 161 -10.89 5.33 -5.93
C SER A 161 -11.67 4.66 -7.06
N PRO A 162 -12.61 5.41 -7.69
CA PRO A 162 -13.54 4.82 -8.66
C PRO A 162 -12.86 4.23 -9.88
N GLY A 163 -11.79 4.84 -10.39
CA GLY A 163 -11.00 4.30 -11.50
C GLY A 163 -10.34 2.97 -11.13
N SER A 164 -9.72 2.89 -9.96
CA SER A 164 -9.15 1.64 -9.45
C SER A 164 -10.23 0.59 -9.18
N ALA A 165 -11.40 1.00 -8.67
CA ALA A 165 -12.51 0.09 -8.42
C ALA A 165 -13.01 -0.60 -9.68
N GLN A 166 -13.09 0.12 -10.81
CA GLN A 166 -13.48 -0.46 -12.09
C GLN A 166 -12.45 -1.50 -12.55
N ILE A 167 -11.16 -1.16 -12.56
CA ILE A 167 -10.07 -2.06 -12.97
C ILE A 167 -10.09 -3.34 -12.11
N LEU A 168 -10.26 -3.19 -10.80
CA LEU A 168 -10.30 -4.33 -9.88
C LEU A 168 -11.50 -5.24 -10.12
N ARG A 169 -12.70 -4.67 -10.39
CA ARG A 169 -13.89 -5.48 -10.72
C ARG A 169 -13.71 -6.26 -12.02
N GLU A 170 -13.16 -5.63 -13.04
CA GLU A 170 -12.86 -6.27 -14.33
C GLU A 170 -11.85 -7.42 -14.15
N ALA A 171 -10.77 -7.20 -13.39
CA ALA A 171 -9.78 -8.22 -13.10
C ALA A 171 -10.35 -9.39 -12.28
N LEU A 172 -11.16 -9.12 -11.25
CA LEU A 172 -11.83 -10.14 -10.45
C LEU A 172 -12.82 -10.95 -11.29
N ALA A 173 -13.56 -10.29 -12.21
CA ALA A 173 -14.46 -10.96 -13.14
C ALA A 173 -13.70 -11.92 -14.07
N ALA A 174 -12.58 -11.47 -14.62
CA ALA A 174 -11.73 -12.27 -15.49
C ALA A 174 -11.16 -13.52 -14.78
N GLN A 175 -10.92 -13.42 -13.46
CA GLN A 175 -10.44 -14.53 -12.63
C GLN A 175 -11.57 -15.41 -12.06
N GLY A 176 -12.84 -15.12 -12.38
CA GLY A 176 -13.99 -15.86 -11.84
C GLY A 176 -14.26 -15.65 -10.35
N LEU A 177 -13.68 -14.62 -9.74
CA LEU A 177 -13.74 -14.30 -8.31
C LEU A 177 -14.91 -13.37 -7.93
N ASN A 178 -15.77 -13.01 -8.86
CA ASN A 178 -16.89 -12.08 -8.65
C ASN A 178 -18.08 -12.69 -7.85
N ARG A 179 -17.97 -13.90 -7.35
CA ARG A 179 -19.09 -14.61 -6.71
C ARG A 179 -18.87 -14.84 -5.22
N ARG A 180 -18.53 -13.80 -4.47
CA ARG A 180 -18.67 -13.88 -3.00
C ARG A 180 -18.84 -12.49 -2.39
#